data_1fbb071165d19ca82eb089cbbffda156
#
_entry.id   1fbb071165d19ca82eb089cbbffda156
#
_cell.length_a   1.000
_cell.length_b   1.000
_cell.length_c   1.000
_cell.angle_alpha   90.00
_cell.angle_beta   90.00
_cell.angle_gamma   90.00
#
_symmetry.space_group_name_H-M   'P 1'
#
loop_
_entity.id
_entity.type
_entity.pdbx_description
1 polymer ?
#
loop_
_entity_poly.entity_id
_entity_poly.type
_entity_poly.pdbx_seq_one_letter_code
_entity_poly.pdbx_strand_id
1 'polypeptide(L)'
;MKGCKIMKKKKLINGINVFLFLLPGLALFIGILIAPIVLSGYYSFFDMNAYGAKEYIGLANYKELFSSTAIGFFKALKNSLLLAALSVFVQLPVSLGIALLLGKGIKGERAFLSIYFMPVLISTVVIGQLWLKIYNPSYGILNVCLRGLGLDNLAKIWLGTKETALGAVFAPTLWQYVGYHMLLLYAGVKSVPLELREAAMLDGATDGQINRYIVIPYIKGILKVSVIFAVTGSLKSFDLIYVLTNGGPLHATEVPSTLMINMLFLRNRYGMGSTIAVMLILLCFAFALVISAIFKQED
;
A
#
# COMPACT_ATOMS: atom_id res chain seq x y z
N MET A 1 23.20 -14.86 50.30
CA MET A 1 23.48 -13.61 49.58
C MET A 1 24.39 -13.75 48.32
N LYS A 2 25.28 -14.73 48.20
CA LYS A 2 26.16 -14.91 47.00
C LYS A 2 25.42 -15.36 45.74
N GLY A 3 24.39 -16.20 45.84
CA GLY A 3 23.64 -16.72 44.68
C GLY A 3 22.83 -15.66 43.91
N CYS A 4 22.24 -14.69 44.61
CA CYS A 4 21.47 -13.59 44.02
C CYS A 4 22.36 -12.63 43.17
N LYS A 5 23.60 -12.38 43.62
CA LYS A 5 24.58 -11.55 42.87
C LYS A 5 25.05 -12.25 41.59
N ILE A 6 25.24 -13.56 41.61
CA ILE A 6 25.70 -14.34 40.42
C ILE A 6 24.59 -14.40 39.38
N MET A 7 23.32 -14.58 39.77
CA MET A 7 22.17 -14.57 38.85
C MET A 7 21.95 -13.18 38.22
N LYS A 8 22.09 -12.08 38.99
CA LYS A 8 22.01 -10.71 38.43
C LYS A 8 23.15 -10.45 37.42
N LYS A 9 24.38 -10.89 37.74
CA LYS A 9 25.54 -10.72 36.86
C LYS A 9 25.40 -11.52 35.55
N LYS A 10 24.87 -12.77 35.58
CA LYS A 10 24.58 -13.57 34.41
C LYS A 10 23.48 -12.95 33.54
N LYS A 11 22.41 -12.40 34.16
CA LYS A 11 21.34 -11.68 33.43
C LYS A 11 21.85 -10.40 32.75
N LEU A 12 22.77 -9.67 33.41
CA LEU A 12 23.38 -8.45 32.86
C LEU A 12 24.29 -8.76 31.68
N ILE A 13 25.12 -9.80 31.79
CA ILE A 13 26.02 -10.26 30.73
C ILE A 13 25.22 -10.75 29.51
N ASN A 14 24.13 -11.49 29.73
CA ASN A 14 23.23 -11.90 28.64
C ASN A 14 22.56 -10.69 27.98
N GLY A 15 22.16 -9.68 28.74
CA GLY A 15 21.56 -8.44 28.20
C GLY A 15 22.56 -7.65 27.34
N ILE A 16 23.80 -7.52 27.78
CA ILE A 16 24.87 -6.83 27.03
C ILE A 16 25.19 -7.58 25.74
N ASN A 17 25.31 -8.91 25.78
CA ASN A 17 25.58 -9.71 24.61
C ASN A 17 24.42 -9.62 23.58
N VAL A 18 23.17 -9.65 24.02
CA VAL A 18 22.01 -9.45 23.17
C VAL A 18 22.02 -8.04 22.55
N PHE A 19 22.32 -7.01 23.34
CA PHE A 19 22.42 -5.63 22.84
C PHE A 19 23.53 -5.49 21.79
N LEU A 20 24.74 -6.02 22.05
CA LEU A 20 25.86 -6.00 21.10
C LEU A 20 25.52 -6.73 19.79
N PHE A 21 24.80 -7.84 19.90
CA PHE A 21 24.35 -8.59 18.72
C PHE A 21 23.30 -7.83 17.89
N LEU A 22 22.39 -7.10 18.56
CA LEU A 22 21.37 -6.28 17.88
C LEU A 22 21.91 -4.93 17.38
N LEU A 23 23.04 -4.45 17.93
CA LEU A 23 23.56 -3.11 17.66
C LEU A 23 23.78 -2.81 16.16
N PRO A 24 24.36 -3.69 15.33
CA PRO A 24 24.51 -3.42 13.90
C PRO A 24 23.16 -3.21 13.19
N GLY A 25 22.18 -4.05 13.49
CA GLY A 25 20.79 -3.91 12.95
C GLY A 25 20.12 -2.64 13.42
N LEU A 26 20.24 -2.31 14.72
CA LEU A 26 19.70 -1.07 15.29
C LEU A 26 20.37 0.18 14.69
N ALA A 27 21.69 0.16 14.48
CA ALA A 27 22.40 1.28 13.87
C ALA A 27 21.91 1.56 12.44
N LEU A 28 21.74 0.52 11.65
CA LEU A 28 21.17 0.63 10.30
C LEU A 28 19.71 1.10 10.34
N PHE A 29 18.89 0.55 11.22
CA PHE A 29 17.49 0.95 11.38
C PHE A 29 17.36 2.43 11.77
N ILE A 30 18.14 2.87 12.75
CA ILE A 30 18.13 4.27 13.21
C ILE A 30 18.68 5.19 12.11
N GLY A 31 19.82 4.85 11.50
CA GLY A 31 20.49 5.70 10.52
C GLY A 31 19.74 5.81 9.18
N ILE A 32 19.15 4.73 8.70
CA ILE A 32 18.50 4.70 7.38
C ILE A 32 17.01 5.03 7.46
N LEU A 33 16.33 4.66 8.54
CA LEU A 33 14.87 4.82 8.63
C LEU A 33 14.48 5.94 9.59
N ILE A 34 14.94 5.92 10.84
CA ILE A 34 14.49 6.89 11.84
C ILE A 34 15.09 8.28 11.60
N ALA A 35 16.38 8.37 11.32
CA ALA A 35 17.04 9.67 11.13
C ALA A 35 16.44 10.48 9.97
N PRO A 36 16.17 9.94 8.77
CA PRO A 36 15.49 10.69 7.70
C PRO A 36 14.07 11.14 8.07
N ILE A 37 13.32 10.33 8.83
CA ILE A 37 11.97 10.71 9.30
C ILE A 37 12.07 11.92 10.25
N VAL A 38 12.99 11.89 11.21
CA VAL A 38 13.21 12.99 12.16
C VAL A 38 13.69 14.24 11.41
N LEU A 39 14.61 14.10 10.46
CA LEU A 39 15.07 15.19 9.62
C LEU A 39 13.95 15.80 8.78
N SER A 40 13.09 14.98 8.18
CA SER A 40 11.90 15.47 7.46
C SER A 40 10.97 16.22 8.40
N GLY A 41 10.75 15.71 9.63
CA GLY A 41 10.02 16.43 10.69
C GLY A 41 10.62 17.78 10.98
N TYR A 42 11.94 17.85 11.12
CA TYR A 42 12.66 19.09 11.37
C TYR A 42 12.54 20.07 10.19
N TYR A 43 12.79 19.63 8.96
CA TYR A 43 12.73 20.48 7.76
C TYR A 43 11.32 20.99 7.43
N SER A 44 10.29 20.30 7.89
CA SER A 44 8.90 20.75 7.70
C SER A 44 8.59 22.12 8.32
N PHE A 45 9.37 22.55 9.32
CA PHE A 45 9.23 23.85 9.99
C PHE A 45 10.04 24.98 9.33
N PHE A 46 10.71 24.70 8.22
CA PHE A 46 11.57 25.66 7.54
C PHE A 46 11.08 25.92 6.11
N ASP A 47 11.25 27.14 5.65
CA ASP A 47 11.34 27.42 4.21
C ASP A 47 12.76 27.07 3.77
N MET A 48 12.87 26.01 2.96
CA MET A 48 14.15 25.47 2.53
C MET A 48 14.09 25.14 1.05
N ASN A 49 15.14 25.56 0.32
CA ASN A 49 15.31 25.28 -1.09
C ASN A 49 16.60 24.50 -1.38
N ALA A 50 16.81 24.08 -2.64
CA ALA A 50 17.98 23.34 -3.08
C ALA A 50 19.32 24.08 -2.88
N TYR A 51 19.30 25.40 -2.78
CA TYR A 51 20.49 26.25 -2.63
C TYR A 51 20.94 26.41 -1.17
N GLY A 52 20.28 25.71 -0.24
CA GLY A 52 20.63 25.72 1.17
C GLY A 52 20.06 26.91 1.95
N ALA A 53 19.31 27.82 1.31
CA ALA A 53 18.58 28.85 2.04
C ALA A 53 17.58 28.20 3.00
N LYS A 54 17.66 28.57 4.27
CA LYS A 54 16.88 27.94 5.33
C LYS A 54 16.43 28.99 6.32
N GLU A 55 15.14 29.26 6.34
CA GLU A 55 14.49 30.18 7.26
C GLU A 55 13.48 29.42 8.11
N TYR A 56 13.49 29.65 9.41
CA TYR A 56 12.50 29.03 10.30
C TYR A 56 11.17 29.77 10.19
N ILE A 57 10.14 29.06 9.72
CA ILE A 57 8.80 29.62 9.48
C ILE A 57 7.71 28.95 10.36
N GLY A 58 8.10 28.11 11.32
CA GLY A 58 7.17 27.41 12.21
C GLY A 58 6.17 26.56 11.43
N LEU A 59 4.87 26.74 11.65
CA LEU A 59 3.80 25.97 11.03
C LEU A 59 3.29 26.54 9.69
N ALA A 60 3.99 27.51 9.08
CA ALA A 60 3.52 28.16 7.86
C ALA A 60 3.34 27.17 6.67
N ASN A 61 4.25 26.20 6.51
CA ASN A 61 4.12 25.15 5.50
C ASN A 61 2.84 24.31 5.70
N TYR A 62 2.50 23.96 6.93
CA TYR A 62 1.26 23.23 7.24
C TYR A 62 0.02 24.06 6.93
N LYS A 63 0.03 25.35 7.34
CA LYS A 63 -1.05 26.26 7.03
C LYS A 63 -1.25 26.42 5.53
N GLU A 64 -0.17 26.60 4.77
CA GLU A 64 -0.21 26.70 3.31
C GLU A 64 -0.70 25.38 2.68
N LEU A 65 -0.23 24.22 3.14
CA LEU A 65 -0.64 22.90 2.65
C LEU A 65 -2.16 22.72 2.71
N PHE A 66 -2.78 23.15 3.81
CA PHE A 66 -4.22 22.99 4.02
C PHE A 66 -5.08 24.12 3.47
N SER A 67 -4.53 25.32 3.28
CA SER A 67 -5.31 26.46 2.78
C SER A 67 -5.18 26.70 1.28
N SER A 68 -4.06 26.30 0.67
CA SER A 68 -3.77 26.59 -0.73
C SER A 68 -4.37 25.58 -1.70
N THR A 69 -5.32 26.02 -2.49
CA THR A 69 -5.85 25.24 -3.62
C THR A 69 -4.80 25.00 -4.72
N ALA A 70 -3.81 25.90 -4.85
CA ALA A 70 -2.73 25.80 -5.83
C ALA A 70 -1.75 24.66 -5.53
N ILE A 71 -1.62 24.23 -4.28
CA ILE A 71 -0.84 23.04 -3.92
C ILE A 71 -1.59 21.77 -4.31
N GLY A 72 -2.91 21.75 -4.16
CA GLY A 72 -3.76 20.62 -4.57
C GLY A 72 -3.69 19.41 -3.65
N PHE A 73 -3.24 19.55 -2.39
CA PHE A 73 -3.07 18.44 -1.46
C PHE A 73 -4.36 17.66 -1.21
N PHE A 74 -5.49 18.34 -0.99
CA PHE A 74 -6.77 17.67 -0.78
C PHE A 74 -7.23 16.86 -1.99
N LYS A 75 -6.96 17.34 -3.21
CA LYS A 75 -7.24 16.59 -4.44
C LYS A 75 -6.39 15.33 -4.51
N ALA A 76 -5.09 15.46 -4.24
CA ALA A 76 -4.16 14.34 -4.21
C ALA A 76 -4.56 13.32 -3.12
N LEU A 77 -4.92 13.78 -1.94
CA LEU A 77 -5.40 12.94 -0.84
C LEU A 77 -6.69 12.20 -1.20
N LYS A 78 -7.66 12.91 -1.83
CA LYS A 78 -8.90 12.29 -2.31
C LYS A 78 -8.62 11.15 -3.29
N ASN A 79 -7.69 11.32 -4.22
CA ASN A 79 -7.30 10.26 -5.16
C ASN A 79 -6.72 9.04 -4.42
N SER A 80 -5.83 9.24 -3.45
CA SER A 80 -5.29 8.13 -2.64
C SER A 80 -6.36 7.45 -1.79
N LEU A 81 -7.31 8.19 -1.23
CA LEU A 81 -8.43 7.62 -0.47
C LEU A 81 -9.37 6.83 -1.39
N LEU A 82 -9.60 7.30 -2.62
CA LEU A 82 -10.36 6.54 -3.61
C LEU A 82 -9.65 5.24 -3.99
N LEU A 83 -8.33 5.28 -4.20
CA LEU A 83 -7.53 4.07 -4.42
C LEU A 83 -7.62 3.11 -3.23
N ALA A 84 -7.52 3.63 -2.00
CA ALA A 84 -7.66 2.85 -0.79
C ALA A 84 -9.05 2.19 -0.69
N ALA A 85 -10.11 2.91 -1.00
CA ALA A 85 -11.46 2.36 -1.05
C ALA A 85 -11.59 1.25 -2.10
N LEU A 86 -11.08 1.45 -3.31
CA LEU A 86 -11.05 0.41 -4.34
C LEU A 86 -10.20 -0.79 -3.93
N SER A 87 -9.06 -0.57 -3.25
CA SER A 87 -8.25 -1.67 -2.73
C SER A 87 -9.02 -2.49 -1.68
N VAL A 88 -9.72 -1.84 -0.76
CA VAL A 88 -10.46 -2.55 0.30
C VAL A 88 -11.73 -3.22 -0.23
N PHE A 89 -12.50 -2.55 -1.10
CA PHE A 89 -13.82 -3.04 -1.52
C PHE A 89 -13.83 -3.82 -2.83
N VAL A 90 -12.78 -3.74 -3.65
CA VAL A 90 -12.65 -4.50 -4.91
C VAL A 90 -11.49 -5.46 -4.86
N GLN A 91 -10.26 -4.97 -4.62
CA GLN A 91 -9.05 -5.78 -4.68
C GLN A 91 -9.03 -6.87 -3.59
N LEU A 92 -9.30 -6.51 -2.33
CA LEU A 92 -9.28 -7.50 -1.23
C LEU A 92 -10.36 -8.56 -1.36
N PRO A 93 -11.63 -8.27 -1.70
CA PRO A 93 -12.63 -9.31 -1.97
C PRO A 93 -12.24 -10.26 -3.11
N VAL A 94 -11.69 -9.74 -4.20
CA VAL A 94 -11.17 -10.57 -5.30
C VAL A 94 -10.03 -11.47 -4.80
N SER A 95 -9.06 -10.90 -4.07
CA SER A 95 -7.94 -11.63 -3.50
C SER A 95 -8.40 -12.71 -2.51
N LEU A 96 -9.39 -12.40 -1.66
CA LEU A 96 -9.99 -13.34 -0.71
C LEU A 96 -10.73 -14.46 -1.45
N GLY A 97 -11.51 -14.13 -2.47
CA GLY A 97 -12.23 -15.12 -3.29
C GLY A 97 -11.27 -16.12 -3.92
N ILE A 98 -10.17 -15.65 -4.52
CA ILE A 98 -9.13 -16.51 -5.09
C ILE A 98 -8.45 -17.35 -3.99
N ALA A 99 -8.11 -16.74 -2.84
CA ALA A 99 -7.49 -17.44 -1.72
C ALA A 99 -8.39 -18.58 -1.17
N LEU A 100 -9.70 -18.33 -1.05
CA LEU A 100 -10.67 -19.35 -0.60
C LEU A 100 -10.83 -20.49 -1.62
N LEU A 101 -10.81 -20.18 -2.92
CA LEU A 101 -10.86 -21.18 -3.98
C LEU A 101 -9.62 -22.08 -3.98
N LEU A 102 -8.43 -21.46 -3.95
CA LEU A 102 -7.15 -22.17 -3.91
C LEU A 102 -6.98 -22.95 -2.59
N GLY A 103 -7.50 -22.42 -1.49
CA GLY A 103 -7.46 -23.04 -0.17
C GLY A 103 -8.14 -24.41 -0.08
N LYS A 104 -9.00 -24.77 -1.05
CA LYS A 104 -9.64 -26.09 -1.17
C LYS A 104 -8.70 -27.21 -1.68
N GLY A 105 -7.48 -26.88 -2.13
CA GLY A 105 -6.53 -27.86 -2.66
C GLY A 105 -6.86 -28.30 -4.09
N ILE A 106 -7.27 -27.38 -4.95
CA ILE A 106 -7.60 -27.67 -6.35
C ILE A 106 -6.37 -28.09 -7.16
N LYS A 107 -6.58 -28.88 -8.21
CA LYS A 107 -5.51 -29.26 -9.14
C LYS A 107 -4.89 -28.01 -9.78
N GLY A 108 -3.57 -27.89 -9.74
CA GLY A 108 -2.85 -26.73 -10.27
C GLY A 108 -2.70 -25.56 -9.28
N GLU A 109 -3.08 -25.69 -8.03
CA GLU A 109 -2.99 -24.67 -6.98
C GLU A 109 -1.67 -23.90 -7.00
N ARG A 110 -0.53 -24.62 -7.09
CA ARG A 110 0.82 -24.00 -7.13
C ARG A 110 1.03 -23.11 -8.36
N ALA A 111 0.53 -23.54 -9.52
CA ALA A 111 0.63 -22.77 -10.76
C ALA A 111 -0.20 -21.48 -10.66
N PHE A 112 -1.42 -21.56 -10.16
CA PHE A 112 -2.27 -20.38 -9.94
C PHE A 112 -1.64 -19.40 -8.96
N LEU A 113 -1.09 -19.88 -7.82
CA LEU A 113 -0.37 -19.03 -6.86
C LEU A 113 0.77 -18.27 -7.55
N SER A 114 1.58 -18.96 -8.36
CA SER A 114 2.69 -18.35 -9.09
C SER A 114 2.22 -17.32 -10.13
N ILE A 115 1.20 -17.63 -10.91
CA ILE A 115 0.66 -16.75 -11.95
C ILE A 115 0.09 -15.46 -11.35
N TYR A 116 -0.73 -15.55 -10.30
CA TYR A 116 -1.31 -14.38 -9.67
C TYR A 116 -0.29 -13.54 -8.91
N PHE A 117 0.78 -14.17 -8.38
CA PHE A 117 1.84 -13.45 -7.67
C PHE A 117 2.88 -12.85 -8.59
N MET A 118 3.02 -13.34 -9.83
CA MET A 118 4.03 -12.89 -10.80
C MET A 118 4.05 -11.37 -11.01
N PRO A 119 2.91 -10.66 -11.17
CA PRO A 119 2.93 -9.21 -11.35
C PRO A 119 3.62 -8.43 -10.21
N VAL A 120 3.58 -8.95 -8.99
CA VAL A 120 4.24 -8.32 -7.83
C VAL A 120 5.76 -8.42 -7.90
N LEU A 121 6.29 -9.46 -8.54
CA LEU A 121 7.73 -9.70 -8.70
C LEU A 121 8.35 -8.87 -9.82
N ILE A 122 7.54 -8.39 -10.75
CA ILE A 122 8.01 -7.59 -11.89
C ILE A 122 8.23 -6.14 -11.42
N SER A 123 9.32 -5.52 -11.89
CA SER A 123 9.56 -4.10 -11.63
C SER A 123 8.35 -3.25 -12.04
N THR A 124 7.91 -2.37 -11.13
CA THR A 124 6.77 -1.46 -11.38
C THR A 124 7.00 -0.56 -12.60
N VAL A 125 8.27 -0.18 -12.90
CA VAL A 125 8.60 0.58 -14.10
C VAL A 125 8.32 -0.24 -15.36
N VAL A 126 8.67 -1.53 -15.37
CA VAL A 126 8.39 -2.43 -16.50
C VAL A 126 6.89 -2.60 -16.68
N ILE A 127 6.15 -2.80 -15.60
CA ILE A 127 4.68 -2.86 -15.63
C ILE A 127 4.11 -1.55 -16.18
N GLY A 128 4.60 -0.41 -15.72
CA GLY A 128 4.18 0.90 -16.24
C GLY A 128 4.41 1.03 -17.75
N GLN A 129 5.59 0.64 -18.25
CA GLN A 129 5.88 0.63 -19.69
C GLN A 129 4.98 -0.31 -20.47
N LEU A 130 4.66 -1.49 -19.93
CA LEU A 130 3.71 -2.42 -20.52
C LEU A 130 2.31 -1.78 -20.65
N TRP A 131 1.81 -1.18 -19.58
CA TRP A 131 0.49 -0.55 -19.57
C TRP A 131 0.42 0.70 -20.45
N LEU A 132 1.52 1.47 -20.61
CA LEU A 132 1.61 2.56 -21.60
C LEU A 132 1.38 2.03 -23.03
N LYS A 133 1.88 0.83 -23.36
CA LYS A 133 1.64 0.19 -24.65
C LYS A 133 0.20 -0.33 -24.77
N ILE A 134 -0.34 -0.93 -23.71
CA ILE A 134 -1.73 -1.41 -23.66
C ILE A 134 -2.73 -0.26 -23.87
N TYR A 135 -2.47 0.89 -23.26
CA TYR A 135 -3.32 2.09 -23.32
C TYR A 135 -3.05 3.01 -24.51
N ASN A 136 -2.11 2.65 -25.39
CA ASN A 136 -1.82 3.51 -26.55
C ASN A 136 -3.08 3.74 -27.38
N PRO A 137 -3.43 5.01 -27.72
CA PRO A 137 -4.69 5.33 -28.42
C PRO A 137 -4.79 4.70 -29.82
N SER A 138 -3.65 4.58 -30.52
CA SER A 138 -3.61 4.16 -31.93
C SER A 138 -3.52 2.63 -32.07
N TYR A 139 -2.57 2.00 -31.39
CA TYR A 139 -2.24 0.58 -31.54
C TYR A 139 -2.35 -0.24 -30.24
N GLY A 140 -2.78 0.39 -29.13
CA GLY A 140 -2.90 -0.31 -27.87
C GLY A 140 -3.95 -1.41 -27.91
N ILE A 141 -3.58 -2.57 -27.33
CA ILE A 141 -4.41 -3.78 -27.39
C ILE A 141 -5.82 -3.54 -26.84
N LEU A 142 -5.98 -2.69 -25.82
CA LEU A 142 -7.27 -2.38 -25.23
C LEU A 142 -8.21 -1.71 -26.26
N ASN A 143 -7.75 -0.67 -26.95
CA ASN A 143 -8.54 0.01 -27.96
C ASN A 143 -8.74 -0.85 -29.23
N VAL A 144 -7.75 -1.65 -29.61
CA VAL A 144 -7.87 -2.60 -30.73
C VAL A 144 -8.95 -3.64 -30.44
N CYS A 145 -8.97 -4.23 -29.25
CA CYS A 145 -10.02 -5.17 -28.83
C CYS A 145 -11.40 -4.51 -28.79
N LEU A 146 -11.52 -3.31 -28.22
CA LEU A 146 -12.79 -2.58 -28.15
C LEU A 146 -13.36 -2.31 -29.56
N ARG A 147 -12.53 -1.84 -30.49
CA ARG A 147 -12.93 -1.62 -31.89
C ARG A 147 -13.30 -2.93 -32.58
N GLY A 148 -12.53 -3.99 -32.37
CA GLY A 148 -12.82 -5.32 -32.95
C GLY A 148 -14.14 -5.92 -32.45
N LEU A 149 -14.63 -5.50 -31.29
CA LEU A 149 -15.94 -5.87 -30.75
C LEU A 149 -17.06 -4.90 -31.14
N GLY A 150 -16.80 -3.89 -31.99
CA GLY A 150 -17.77 -2.86 -32.36
C GLY A 150 -18.08 -1.84 -31.27
N LEU A 151 -17.23 -1.74 -30.25
CA LEU A 151 -17.38 -0.84 -29.10
C LEU A 151 -16.51 0.44 -29.27
N ASP A 152 -16.51 1.03 -30.46
CA ASP A 152 -15.68 2.20 -30.81
C ASP A 152 -15.89 3.38 -29.84
N ASN A 153 -17.10 3.59 -29.36
CA ASN A 153 -17.45 4.64 -28.40
C ASN A 153 -16.72 4.51 -27.05
N LEU A 154 -16.24 3.32 -26.70
CA LEU A 154 -15.47 3.03 -25.51
C LEU A 154 -13.95 3.15 -25.72
N ALA A 155 -13.49 3.22 -26.96
CA ALA A 155 -12.08 3.43 -27.28
C ALA A 155 -11.70 4.89 -26.99
N LYS A 156 -10.82 5.11 -26.00
CA LYS A 156 -10.49 6.45 -25.48
C LYS A 156 -8.99 6.68 -25.42
N ILE A 157 -8.61 7.93 -25.19
CA ILE A 157 -7.23 8.31 -24.81
C ILE A 157 -7.10 8.14 -23.30
N TRP A 158 -6.92 6.90 -22.86
CA TRP A 158 -7.04 6.48 -21.46
C TRP A 158 -6.25 7.32 -20.46
N LEU A 159 -5.01 7.68 -20.78
CA LEU A 159 -4.12 8.45 -19.90
C LEU A 159 -4.08 9.95 -20.25
N GLY A 160 -4.71 10.37 -21.34
CA GLY A 160 -4.62 11.74 -21.84
C GLY A 160 -5.78 12.64 -21.44
N THR A 161 -6.87 12.12 -20.89
CA THR A 161 -8.05 12.89 -20.47
C THR A 161 -8.27 12.79 -18.95
N LYS A 162 -8.81 13.86 -18.35
CA LYS A 162 -9.07 13.90 -16.89
C LYS A 162 -10.05 12.84 -16.43
N GLU A 163 -11.02 12.52 -17.30
CA GLU A 163 -12.14 11.65 -17.01
C GLU A 163 -11.71 10.18 -16.92
N THR A 164 -10.70 9.80 -17.71
CA THR A 164 -10.27 8.38 -17.81
C THR A 164 -8.97 8.10 -17.08
N ALA A 165 -8.08 9.08 -16.97
CA ALA A 165 -6.71 8.87 -16.50
C ALA A 165 -6.65 8.26 -15.10
N LEU A 166 -7.49 8.72 -14.16
CA LEU A 166 -7.47 8.21 -12.79
C LEU A 166 -7.82 6.72 -12.73
N GLY A 167 -8.91 6.31 -13.40
CA GLY A 167 -9.30 4.91 -13.50
C GLY A 167 -8.27 4.05 -14.24
N ALA A 168 -7.70 4.60 -15.32
CA ALA A 168 -6.67 3.93 -16.11
C ALA A 168 -5.36 3.71 -15.32
N VAL A 169 -5.03 4.58 -14.38
CA VAL A 169 -3.88 4.39 -13.48
C VAL A 169 -4.20 3.41 -12.34
N PHE A 170 -5.42 3.44 -11.83
CA PHE A 170 -5.82 2.57 -10.72
C PHE A 170 -5.96 1.10 -11.13
N ALA A 171 -6.48 0.82 -12.33
CA ALA A 171 -6.67 -0.55 -12.80
C ALA A 171 -5.38 -1.40 -12.76
N PRO A 172 -4.24 -0.98 -13.35
CA PRO A 172 -3.00 -1.72 -13.24
C PRO A 172 -2.44 -1.78 -11.81
N THR A 173 -2.64 -0.73 -11.01
CA THR A 173 -2.22 -0.70 -9.61
C THR A 173 -2.96 -1.77 -8.79
N LEU A 174 -4.28 -1.84 -8.93
CA LEU A 174 -5.09 -2.85 -8.26
C LEU A 174 -4.74 -4.25 -8.73
N TRP A 175 -4.63 -4.45 -10.06
CA TRP A 175 -4.26 -5.74 -10.66
C TRP A 175 -2.92 -6.26 -10.17
N GLN A 176 -1.89 -5.41 -10.11
CA GLN A 176 -0.55 -5.79 -9.67
C GLN A 176 -0.55 -6.40 -8.27
N TYR A 177 -1.32 -5.84 -7.34
CA TYR A 177 -1.29 -6.24 -5.93
C TYR A 177 -2.38 -7.25 -5.52
N VAL A 178 -3.27 -7.69 -6.43
CA VAL A 178 -4.22 -8.79 -6.14
C VAL A 178 -3.49 -10.04 -5.64
N GLY A 179 -2.41 -10.44 -6.32
CA GLY A 179 -1.63 -11.63 -5.95
C GLY A 179 -0.94 -11.52 -4.60
N TYR A 180 -0.50 -10.31 -4.21
CA TYR A 180 0.10 -10.06 -2.90
C TYR A 180 -0.91 -10.35 -1.77
N HIS A 181 -2.08 -9.72 -1.84
CA HIS A 181 -3.13 -9.92 -0.85
C HIS A 181 -3.69 -11.35 -0.90
N MET A 182 -3.83 -11.92 -2.08
CA MET A 182 -4.24 -13.31 -2.27
C MET A 182 -3.30 -14.27 -1.54
N LEU A 183 -1.98 -14.12 -1.69
CA LEU A 183 -1.01 -15.01 -1.05
C LEU A 183 -1.04 -14.89 0.49
N LEU A 184 -1.17 -13.65 1.00
CA LEU A 184 -1.30 -13.40 2.44
C LEU A 184 -2.57 -14.06 3.01
N LEU A 185 -3.71 -13.86 2.34
CA LEU A 185 -4.99 -14.45 2.75
C LEU A 185 -5.00 -15.96 2.56
N TYR A 186 -4.39 -16.50 1.50
CA TYR A 186 -4.24 -17.94 1.27
C TYR A 186 -3.47 -18.61 2.40
N ALA A 187 -2.36 -18.03 2.86
CA ALA A 187 -1.64 -18.55 4.03
C ALA A 187 -2.55 -18.63 5.28
N GLY A 188 -3.39 -17.62 5.48
CA GLY A 188 -4.40 -17.62 6.52
C GLY A 188 -5.44 -18.72 6.33
N VAL A 189 -5.99 -18.87 5.14
CA VAL A 189 -6.98 -19.92 4.82
C VAL A 189 -6.41 -21.32 5.07
N LYS A 190 -5.13 -21.54 4.74
CA LYS A 190 -4.43 -22.82 5.00
C LYS A 190 -4.09 -23.05 6.47
N SER A 191 -4.07 -22.02 7.30
CA SER A 191 -3.81 -22.16 8.75
C SER A 191 -5.03 -22.63 9.55
N VAL A 192 -6.23 -22.64 8.94
CA VAL A 192 -7.46 -23.14 9.59
C VAL A 192 -7.35 -24.65 9.77
N PRO A 193 -7.48 -25.18 11.00
CA PRO A 193 -7.44 -26.63 11.25
C PRO A 193 -8.43 -27.39 10.38
N LEU A 194 -7.99 -28.51 9.81
CA LEU A 194 -8.81 -29.33 8.91
C LEU A 194 -10.02 -29.90 9.65
N GLU A 195 -9.83 -30.28 10.93
CA GLU A 195 -10.84 -30.87 11.80
C GLU A 195 -12.09 -29.97 11.94
N LEU A 196 -11.89 -28.64 11.98
CA LEU A 196 -13.00 -27.68 12.05
C LEU A 196 -13.85 -27.69 10.77
N ARG A 197 -13.21 -27.85 9.62
CA ARG A 197 -13.91 -27.95 8.33
C ARG A 197 -14.62 -29.26 8.16
N GLU A 198 -13.98 -30.38 8.54
CA GLU A 198 -14.54 -31.73 8.47
C GLU A 198 -15.74 -31.88 9.41
N ALA A 199 -15.64 -31.38 10.64
CA ALA A 199 -16.77 -31.39 11.58
C ALA A 199 -17.97 -30.64 11.00
N ALA A 200 -17.77 -29.45 10.45
CA ALA A 200 -18.84 -28.69 9.82
C ALA A 200 -19.46 -29.40 8.59
N MET A 201 -18.65 -30.11 7.80
CA MET A 201 -19.15 -30.92 6.68
C MET A 201 -20.01 -32.10 7.18
N LEU A 202 -19.64 -32.72 8.29
CA LEU A 202 -20.43 -33.79 8.92
C LEU A 202 -21.76 -33.24 9.44
N ASP A 203 -21.80 -32.01 9.92
CA ASP A 203 -23.01 -31.29 10.32
C ASP A 203 -23.85 -30.79 9.11
N GLY A 204 -23.44 -31.10 7.88
CA GLY A 204 -24.17 -30.75 6.65
C GLY A 204 -23.94 -29.30 6.17
N ALA A 205 -22.92 -28.61 6.68
CA ALA A 205 -22.62 -27.24 6.23
C ALA A 205 -22.08 -27.23 4.79
N THR A 206 -22.58 -26.28 3.98
CA THR A 206 -22.06 -26.04 2.65
C THR A 206 -20.72 -25.31 2.71
N ASP A 207 -19.90 -25.40 1.64
CA ASP A 207 -18.64 -24.67 1.51
C ASP A 207 -18.75 -23.16 1.79
N GLY A 208 -19.85 -22.54 1.34
CA GLY A 208 -20.12 -21.12 1.59
C GLY A 208 -20.34 -20.82 3.08
N GLN A 209 -21.03 -21.72 3.78
CA GLN A 209 -21.25 -21.62 5.23
C GLN A 209 -19.96 -21.83 6.00
N ILE A 210 -19.15 -22.82 5.63
CA ILE A 210 -17.83 -23.08 6.21
C ILE A 210 -16.94 -21.85 6.04
N ASN A 211 -16.86 -21.28 4.83
CA ASN A 211 -16.09 -20.09 4.59
C ASN A 211 -16.56 -18.89 5.43
N ARG A 212 -17.88 -18.66 5.50
CA ARG A 212 -18.46 -17.51 6.18
C ARG A 212 -18.39 -17.59 7.70
N TYR A 213 -18.64 -18.76 8.27
CA TYR A 213 -18.82 -18.94 9.71
C TYR A 213 -17.58 -19.53 10.42
N ILE A 214 -16.64 -20.14 9.67
CA ILE A 214 -15.43 -20.74 10.23
C ILE A 214 -14.19 -20.05 9.69
N VAL A 215 -13.98 -20.08 8.36
CA VAL A 215 -12.71 -19.64 7.76
C VAL A 215 -12.51 -18.12 7.91
N ILE A 216 -13.47 -17.30 7.48
CA ILE A 216 -13.35 -15.83 7.52
C ILE A 216 -13.21 -15.31 8.96
N PRO A 217 -13.99 -15.75 9.95
CA PRO A 217 -13.78 -15.39 11.35
C PRO A 217 -12.41 -15.81 11.88
N TYR A 218 -11.96 -17.02 11.56
CA TYR A 218 -10.64 -17.52 12.00
C TYR A 218 -9.49 -16.66 11.48
N ILE A 219 -9.53 -16.22 10.22
CA ILE A 219 -8.50 -15.40 9.61
C ILE A 219 -8.70 -13.88 9.81
N LYS A 220 -9.61 -13.46 10.69
CA LYS A 220 -9.93 -12.03 10.94
C LYS A 220 -8.67 -11.20 11.23
N GLY A 221 -7.70 -11.76 11.97
CA GLY A 221 -6.42 -11.10 12.22
C GLY A 221 -5.61 -10.84 10.96
N ILE A 222 -5.58 -11.79 10.02
CA ILE A 222 -4.88 -11.66 8.74
C ILE A 222 -5.63 -10.71 7.81
N LEU A 223 -6.95 -10.74 7.81
CA LEU A 223 -7.79 -9.76 7.11
C LEU A 223 -7.50 -8.34 7.59
N LYS A 224 -7.41 -8.12 8.91
CA LYS A 224 -7.01 -6.83 9.49
C LYS A 224 -5.68 -6.33 8.92
N VAL A 225 -4.65 -7.17 8.94
CA VAL A 225 -3.32 -6.84 8.40
C VAL A 225 -3.40 -6.52 6.90
N SER A 226 -4.18 -7.31 6.14
CA SER A 226 -4.37 -7.10 4.71
C SER A 226 -5.06 -5.76 4.41
N VAL A 227 -6.07 -5.37 5.21
CA VAL A 227 -6.74 -4.06 5.09
C VAL A 227 -5.77 -2.91 5.43
N ILE A 228 -4.96 -3.05 6.50
CA ILE A 228 -3.95 -2.05 6.85
C ILE A 228 -2.96 -1.87 5.70
N PHE A 229 -2.47 -2.95 5.11
CA PHE A 229 -1.54 -2.89 3.97
C PHE A 229 -2.18 -2.28 2.72
N ALA A 230 -3.43 -2.63 2.41
CA ALA A 230 -4.17 -2.05 1.29
C ALA A 230 -4.32 -0.52 1.43
N VAL A 231 -4.75 -0.05 2.60
CA VAL A 231 -4.96 1.38 2.86
C VAL A 231 -3.63 2.15 2.90
N THR A 232 -2.66 1.68 3.69
CA THR A 232 -1.36 2.37 3.81
C THR A 232 -0.57 2.30 2.51
N GLY A 233 -0.66 1.21 1.74
CA GLY A 233 -0.08 1.08 0.41
C GLY A 233 -0.68 2.06 -0.58
N SER A 234 -2.01 2.23 -0.57
CA SER A 234 -2.71 3.19 -1.42
C SER A 234 -2.34 4.64 -1.09
N LEU A 235 -2.21 4.99 0.20
CA LEU A 235 -1.78 6.33 0.63
C LEU A 235 -0.34 6.66 0.19
N LYS A 236 0.54 5.66 0.18
CA LYS A 236 1.95 5.79 -0.23
C LYS A 236 2.18 5.46 -1.71
N SER A 237 1.13 5.17 -2.47
CA SER A 237 1.26 4.81 -3.89
C SER A 237 1.99 5.90 -4.66
N PHE A 238 3.03 5.52 -5.42
CA PHE A 238 3.89 6.44 -6.15
C PHE A 238 4.29 5.89 -7.53
N ASP A 239 5.04 4.78 -7.54
CA ASP A 239 5.82 4.33 -8.69
C ASP A 239 5.03 4.22 -9.99
N LEU A 240 3.91 3.49 -9.97
CA LEU A 240 3.12 3.25 -11.18
C LEU A 240 2.39 4.51 -11.65
N ILE A 241 1.90 5.34 -10.71
CA ILE A 241 1.26 6.63 -11.02
C ILE A 241 2.28 7.58 -11.65
N TYR A 242 3.48 7.62 -11.11
CA TYR A 242 4.57 8.44 -11.63
C TYR A 242 4.97 8.02 -13.04
N VAL A 243 5.17 6.72 -13.29
CA VAL A 243 5.56 6.19 -14.59
C VAL A 243 4.47 6.39 -15.65
N LEU A 244 3.19 6.21 -15.30
CA LEU A 244 2.09 6.31 -16.27
C LEU A 244 1.73 7.74 -16.63
N THR A 245 1.70 8.64 -15.67
CA THR A 245 1.12 9.99 -15.85
C THR A 245 1.87 11.11 -15.15
N ASN A 246 2.77 10.79 -14.22
CA ASN A 246 3.41 11.76 -13.33
C ASN A 246 2.40 12.73 -12.66
N GLY A 247 1.23 12.20 -12.27
CA GLY A 247 0.14 13.00 -11.69
C GLY A 247 -0.78 13.70 -12.69
N GLY A 248 -0.46 13.68 -14.01
CA GLY A 248 -1.24 14.32 -15.09
C GLY A 248 -2.49 13.52 -15.52
N PRO A 249 -3.24 14.02 -16.52
CA PRO A 249 -3.23 15.39 -17.02
C PRO A 249 -3.86 16.38 -16.02
N LEU A 250 -3.33 17.60 -15.98
CA LEU A 250 -3.86 18.68 -15.12
C LEU A 250 -4.08 18.27 -13.65
N HIS A 251 -3.12 17.52 -13.09
CA HIS A 251 -3.17 16.98 -11.71
C HIS A 251 -4.37 16.03 -11.45
N ALA A 252 -4.90 15.35 -12.49
CA ALA A 252 -6.05 14.47 -12.33
C ALA A 252 -5.72 13.17 -11.58
N THR A 253 -4.50 12.65 -11.77
CA THR A 253 -4.03 11.41 -11.13
C THR A 253 -3.05 11.67 -9.97
N GLU A 254 -2.85 12.93 -9.60
CA GLU A 254 -1.91 13.29 -8.55
C GLU A 254 -2.31 12.68 -7.20
N VAL A 255 -1.33 12.12 -6.51
CA VAL A 255 -1.43 11.57 -5.16
C VAL A 255 -0.40 12.26 -4.25
N PRO A 256 -0.54 12.20 -2.92
CA PRO A 256 0.38 12.91 -2.02
C PRO A 256 1.86 12.58 -2.26
N SER A 257 2.18 11.32 -2.62
CA SER A 257 3.57 10.93 -2.91
C SER A 257 4.12 11.56 -4.19
N THR A 258 3.33 11.66 -5.28
CA THR A 258 3.75 12.37 -6.50
C THR A 258 3.84 13.87 -6.25
N LEU A 259 2.90 14.44 -5.50
CA LEU A 259 2.94 15.86 -5.10
C LEU A 259 4.19 16.17 -4.27
N MET A 260 4.55 15.31 -3.32
CA MET A 260 5.78 15.44 -2.51
C MET A 260 7.02 15.50 -3.40
N ILE A 261 7.17 14.56 -4.33
CA ILE A 261 8.31 14.51 -5.26
C ILE A 261 8.35 15.76 -6.15
N ASN A 262 7.19 16.21 -6.64
CA ASN A 262 7.10 17.44 -7.44
C ASN A 262 7.50 18.68 -6.64
N MET A 263 7.12 18.76 -5.36
CA MET A 263 7.55 19.87 -4.48
C MET A 263 9.07 19.85 -4.24
N LEU A 264 9.64 18.67 -3.98
CA LEU A 264 11.07 18.52 -3.73
C LEU A 264 11.91 18.84 -4.98
N PHE A 265 11.63 18.18 -6.10
CA PHE A 265 12.54 18.15 -7.24
C PHE A 265 12.17 19.11 -8.38
N LEU A 266 10.89 19.42 -8.59
CA LEU A 266 10.48 20.33 -9.66
C LEU A 266 10.31 21.77 -9.15
N ARG A 267 9.77 21.95 -7.94
CA ARG A 267 9.50 23.28 -7.37
C ARG A 267 10.59 23.74 -6.39
N ASN A 268 11.57 22.90 -6.09
CA ASN A 268 12.67 23.16 -5.13
C ASN A 268 12.20 23.63 -3.74
N ARG A 269 11.01 23.18 -3.29
CA ARG A 269 10.41 23.51 -2.00
C ARG A 269 10.59 22.37 -1.01
N TYR A 270 11.79 22.20 -0.48
CA TYR A 270 12.16 21.07 0.38
C TYR A 270 11.37 21.06 1.70
N GLY A 271 11.12 22.24 2.31
CA GLY A 271 10.30 22.36 3.51
C GLY A 271 8.87 21.87 3.28
N MET A 272 8.24 22.27 2.17
CA MET A 272 6.89 21.82 1.81
C MET A 272 6.86 20.33 1.48
N GLY A 273 7.84 19.80 0.74
CA GLY A 273 7.95 18.36 0.46
C GLY A 273 8.08 17.54 1.75
N SER A 274 8.90 18.01 2.70
CA SER A 274 9.04 17.41 4.03
C SER A 274 7.74 17.46 4.83
N THR A 275 6.97 18.55 4.73
CA THR A 275 5.65 18.68 5.35
C THR A 275 4.67 17.62 4.81
N ILE A 276 4.65 17.40 3.49
CA ILE A 276 3.81 16.36 2.87
C ILE A 276 4.24 14.97 3.34
N ALA A 277 5.57 14.71 3.44
CA ALA A 277 6.08 13.42 3.95
C ALA A 277 5.61 13.16 5.39
N VAL A 278 5.72 14.14 6.27
CA VAL A 278 5.23 14.05 7.66
C VAL A 278 3.73 13.79 7.70
N MET A 279 2.95 14.51 6.90
CA MET A 279 1.50 14.31 6.83
C MET A 279 1.14 12.91 6.33
N LEU A 280 1.85 12.36 5.33
CA LEU A 280 1.65 10.98 4.88
C LEU A 280 1.91 9.97 5.99
N ILE A 281 2.99 10.14 6.77
CA ILE A 281 3.31 9.27 7.89
C ILE A 281 2.17 9.33 8.92
N LEU A 282 1.74 10.52 9.31
CA LEU A 282 0.67 10.72 10.29
C LEU A 282 -0.65 10.11 9.81
N LEU A 283 -1.01 10.29 8.54
CA LEU A 283 -2.20 9.69 7.94
C LEU A 283 -2.12 8.15 7.94
N CYS A 284 -0.98 7.56 7.55
CA CYS A 284 -0.80 6.11 7.59
C CYS A 284 -0.95 5.55 9.01
N PHE A 285 -0.37 6.21 10.01
CA PHE A 285 -0.53 5.83 11.41
C PHE A 285 -1.99 5.96 11.87
N ALA A 286 -2.65 7.07 11.59
CA ALA A 286 -4.03 7.31 11.97
C ALA A 286 -4.96 6.23 11.38
N PHE A 287 -4.85 5.94 10.08
CA PHE A 287 -5.64 4.88 9.46
C PHE A 287 -5.32 3.49 10.02
N ALA A 288 -4.04 3.17 10.27
CA ALA A 288 -3.67 1.89 10.86
C ALA A 288 -4.26 1.72 12.27
N LEU A 289 -4.26 2.78 13.09
CA LEU A 289 -4.88 2.77 14.43
C LEU A 289 -6.39 2.63 14.35
N VAL A 290 -7.07 3.38 13.47
CA VAL A 290 -8.52 3.30 13.27
C VAL A 290 -8.92 1.89 12.81
N ILE A 291 -8.23 1.32 11.81
CA ILE A 291 -8.50 -0.04 11.34
C ILE A 291 -8.23 -1.04 12.46
N SER A 292 -7.15 -0.89 13.22
CA SER A 292 -6.85 -1.76 14.38
C SER A 292 -7.94 -1.69 15.44
N ALA A 293 -8.54 -0.55 15.68
CA ALA A 293 -9.63 -0.37 16.64
C ALA A 293 -10.94 -1.03 16.14
N ILE A 294 -11.25 -0.89 14.83
CA ILE A 294 -12.44 -1.52 14.22
C ILE A 294 -12.35 -3.05 14.28
N PHE A 295 -11.15 -3.61 14.06
CA PHE A 295 -10.89 -5.05 14.10
C PHE A 295 -10.52 -5.56 15.48
N LYS A 296 -10.76 -4.80 16.57
CA LYS A 296 -10.50 -5.26 17.93
C LYS A 296 -11.25 -6.58 18.16
N GLN A 297 -10.51 -7.62 18.49
CA GLN A 297 -11.10 -8.86 18.97
C GLN A 297 -11.58 -8.59 20.40
N GLU A 298 -12.81 -8.95 20.68
CA GLU A 298 -13.24 -9.24 22.05
C GLU A 298 -12.56 -10.56 22.42
N ASP A 299 -11.54 -10.45 23.28
CA ASP A 299 -10.89 -11.59 23.91
C ASP A 299 -11.85 -12.29 24.88
#